data_4b40c3b5fb90c6d7e7872adaaf3c1f97
#
_entry.id   4b40c3b5fb90c6d7e7872adaaf3c1f97
#
_cell.length_a   1.000
_cell.length_b   1.000
_cell.length_c   1.000
_cell.angle_alpha   90.00
_cell.angle_beta   90.00
_cell.angle_gamma   90.00
#
_symmetry.space_group_name_H-M   'P 1'
#
loop_
_entity.id
_entity.type
_entity.pdbx_description
1 polymer ?
#
loop_
_entity_poly.entity_id
_entity_poly.type
_entity_poly.pdbx_seq_one_letter_code
_entity_poly.pdbx_strand_id
1 'polypeptide(L)'
;MNKQGRFTAVLLSGVILCGIGTGCAADGSKTAKADYTWSNVAIGGGGYVTGMEYNPKEEGLVYARTDIGGLYRRKKDTDREPLTDFLGADEWGYIGIESMATDPVEPNRVYFAGGTYMSDDAALFASDDYGETWTRFDAPFS
;
A
#
# COMPACT_ATOMS: atom_id res chain seq x y z
N MET A 1 74.60 14.97 6.19
CA MET A 1 75.57 14.08 5.54
C MET A 1 74.86 13.23 4.48
N ASN A 2 75.29 13.51 3.33
CA ASN A 2 75.07 13.08 2.00
C ASN A 2 75.14 11.55 1.83
N LYS A 3 74.31 10.95 0.98
CA LYS A 3 74.75 10.09 -0.11
C LYS A 3 73.58 9.74 -1.05
N GLN A 4 73.77 10.25 -2.25
CA GLN A 4 73.08 9.87 -3.47
C GLN A 4 73.53 8.46 -3.92
N GLY A 5 72.75 7.81 -4.70
CA GLY A 5 73.07 6.59 -5.45
C GLY A 5 71.89 6.25 -6.36
N ARG A 6 71.95 6.54 -7.45
CA ARG A 6 72.36 6.39 -8.89
C ARG A 6 71.43 5.33 -9.56
N PHE A 7 70.79 5.88 -10.57
CA PHE A 7 70.02 5.22 -11.62
C PHE A 7 70.76 4.04 -12.29
N THR A 8 70.00 3.02 -12.64
CA THR A 8 70.34 2.23 -13.84
C THR A 8 69.08 1.86 -14.56
N ALA A 9 68.86 2.48 -15.70
CA ALA A 9 67.83 2.13 -16.67
C ALA A 9 68.34 0.90 -17.45
N VAL A 10 67.51 -0.09 -17.57
CA VAL A 10 67.70 -1.17 -18.57
C VAL A 10 66.46 -1.17 -19.47
N LEU A 11 66.70 -0.68 -20.67
CA LEU A 11 65.82 -0.88 -21.80
C LEU A 11 65.97 -2.32 -22.31
N LEU A 12 64.87 -3.05 -22.32
CA LEU A 12 64.82 -4.26 -23.15
C LEU A 12 63.55 -4.21 -24.01
N SER A 13 63.80 -4.07 -25.30
CA SER A 13 62.85 -4.17 -26.38
C SER A 13 62.41 -5.63 -26.50
N GLY A 14 61.14 -5.91 -26.72
CA GLY A 14 60.73 -7.26 -27.06
C GLY A 14 59.25 -7.49 -27.26
N VAL A 15 58.87 -7.36 -28.52
CA VAL A 15 57.81 -8.17 -29.18
C VAL A 15 56.34 -7.96 -28.75
N ILE A 16 55.67 -7.25 -29.61
CA ILE A 16 54.21 -7.20 -29.77
C ILE A 16 53.75 -8.59 -30.25
N LEU A 17 52.97 -9.29 -29.43
CA LEU A 17 52.11 -10.37 -29.88
C LEU A 17 50.66 -10.00 -29.71
N CYS A 18 50.04 -9.70 -30.85
CA CYS A 18 48.61 -9.45 -30.95
C CYS A 18 47.82 -10.70 -30.56
N GLY A 19 47.25 -10.71 -29.36
CA GLY A 19 46.29 -11.68 -28.92
C GLY A 19 44.94 -10.99 -28.76
N ILE A 20 44.02 -11.17 -29.72
CA ILE A 20 42.66 -10.77 -29.63
C ILE A 20 41.98 -11.71 -28.63
N GLY A 21 41.99 -11.34 -27.36
CA GLY A 21 41.19 -11.98 -26.34
C GLY A 21 40.13 -10.97 -25.86
N THR A 22 38.93 -11.08 -26.40
CA THR A 22 37.74 -10.43 -25.85
C THR A 22 37.41 -11.12 -24.52
N GLY A 23 38.16 -10.77 -23.48
CA GLY A 23 37.77 -11.07 -22.13
C GLY A 23 36.78 -10.02 -21.64
N CYS A 24 35.50 -10.33 -21.65
CA CYS A 24 34.56 -9.62 -20.81
C CYS A 24 35.02 -9.83 -19.36
N ALA A 25 35.69 -8.82 -18.80
CA ALA A 25 35.86 -8.75 -17.36
C ALA A 25 34.47 -8.65 -16.77
N ALA A 26 33.96 -9.76 -16.24
CA ALA A 26 32.82 -9.71 -15.36
C ALA A 26 33.25 -8.83 -14.18
N ASP A 27 32.72 -7.62 -14.16
CA ASP A 27 32.78 -6.76 -12.99
C ASP A 27 32.12 -7.54 -11.85
N GLY A 28 32.95 -8.04 -10.96
CA GLY A 28 32.51 -8.71 -9.76
C GLY A 28 31.91 -7.70 -8.79
N SER A 29 30.78 -7.11 -9.19
CA SER A 29 29.92 -6.36 -8.29
C SER A 29 29.58 -7.30 -7.14
N LYS A 30 30.29 -7.13 -6.04
CA LYS A 30 29.90 -7.75 -4.77
C LYS A 30 28.57 -7.13 -4.39
N THR A 31 27.49 -7.79 -4.83
CA THR A 31 26.17 -7.53 -4.27
C THR A 31 26.28 -7.69 -2.77
N ALA A 32 26.22 -6.58 -2.05
CA ALA A 32 26.18 -6.63 -0.60
C ALA A 32 24.97 -7.49 -0.23
N LYS A 33 25.23 -8.63 0.42
CA LYS A 33 24.17 -9.48 0.93
C LYS A 33 23.52 -8.72 2.08
N ALA A 34 22.39 -8.10 1.80
CA ALA A 34 21.60 -7.49 2.85
C ALA A 34 20.95 -8.61 3.68
N ASP A 35 21.09 -8.54 4.99
CA ASP A 35 20.38 -9.43 5.88
C ASP A 35 18.93 -8.95 5.95
N TYR A 36 18.01 -9.73 5.36
CA TYR A 36 16.58 -9.49 5.42
C TYR A 36 15.98 -10.29 6.59
N THR A 37 15.24 -9.59 7.41
CA THR A 37 14.38 -10.22 8.41
C THR A 37 12.96 -10.22 7.88
N TRP A 38 12.37 -11.38 7.71
CA TRP A 38 10.99 -11.53 7.29
C TRP A 38 10.08 -11.59 8.51
N SER A 39 9.03 -10.79 8.50
CA SER A 39 7.98 -10.83 9.52
C SER A 39 6.62 -10.73 8.85
N ASN A 40 5.61 -11.34 9.47
CA ASN A 40 4.25 -11.14 9.03
C ASN A 40 3.83 -9.69 9.29
N VAL A 41 3.29 -9.05 8.27
CA VAL A 41 2.64 -7.75 8.39
C VAL A 41 1.17 -8.00 8.64
N ALA A 42 0.62 -7.41 9.70
CA ALA A 42 -0.82 -7.42 9.91
C ALA A 42 -1.49 -6.55 8.83
N ILE A 43 -2.08 -7.21 7.84
CA ILE A 43 -2.88 -6.56 6.81
C ILE A 43 -4.32 -6.71 7.27
N GLY A 44 -4.91 -5.64 7.80
CA GLY A 44 -6.29 -5.63 8.30
C GLY A 44 -7.35 -5.64 7.19
N GLY A 45 -6.96 -5.79 5.94
CA GLY A 45 -7.85 -5.84 4.79
C GLY A 45 -7.09 -5.73 3.49
N GLY A 46 -7.78 -5.89 2.37
CA GLY A 46 -7.27 -5.77 1.02
C GLY A 46 -7.93 -4.63 0.25
N GLY A 47 -7.52 -4.47 -1.01
CA GLY A 47 -8.08 -3.49 -1.93
C GLY A 47 -7.26 -2.21 -2.02
N TYR A 48 -7.57 -1.46 -3.08
CA TYR A 48 -6.98 -0.14 -3.32
C TYR A 48 -7.79 0.93 -2.57
N VAL A 49 -7.12 1.75 -1.75
CA VAL A 49 -7.78 2.86 -1.04
C VAL A 49 -8.16 3.94 -2.04
N THR A 50 -9.45 4.08 -2.30
CA THR A 50 -10.01 5.03 -3.28
C THR A 50 -10.37 6.37 -2.67
N GLY A 51 -10.46 6.46 -1.35
CA GLY A 51 -10.73 7.71 -0.65
C GLY A 51 -10.60 7.61 0.86
N MET A 52 -10.38 8.76 1.46
CA MET A 52 -10.35 8.93 2.91
C MET A 52 -11.21 10.13 3.30
N GLU A 53 -11.98 9.99 4.37
CA GLU A 53 -12.85 11.02 4.91
C GLU A 53 -12.48 11.29 6.37
N TYR A 54 -12.18 12.53 6.68
CA TYR A 54 -11.90 12.99 8.03
C TYR A 54 -13.14 13.64 8.61
N ASN A 55 -13.58 13.15 9.78
CA ASN A 55 -14.73 13.77 10.43
C ASN A 55 -14.36 15.19 10.92
N PRO A 56 -15.14 16.22 10.57
CA PRO A 56 -14.80 17.60 10.93
C PRO A 56 -15.05 17.95 12.41
N LYS A 57 -15.77 17.09 13.16
CA LYS A 57 -16.16 17.33 14.54
C LYS A 57 -15.35 16.52 15.55
N GLU A 58 -14.88 15.33 15.14
CA GLU A 58 -14.15 14.43 16.04
C GLU A 58 -12.71 14.24 15.54
N GLU A 59 -11.77 14.81 16.30
CA GLU A 59 -10.35 14.73 15.98
C GLU A 59 -9.84 13.29 15.97
N GLY A 60 -9.18 12.89 14.88
CA GLY A 60 -8.62 11.55 14.72
C GLY A 60 -9.59 10.50 14.26
N LEU A 61 -10.89 10.84 14.05
CA LEU A 61 -11.86 9.99 13.41
C LEU A 61 -11.68 10.08 11.89
N VAL A 62 -11.28 8.96 11.29
CA VAL A 62 -11.01 8.83 9.85
C VAL A 62 -11.63 7.56 9.33
N TYR A 63 -12.28 7.66 8.19
CA TYR A 63 -12.76 6.53 7.43
C TYR A 63 -11.95 6.39 6.14
N ALA A 64 -11.72 5.15 5.71
CA ALA A 64 -11.06 4.85 4.44
C ALA A 64 -11.90 3.86 3.66
N ARG A 65 -12.18 4.19 2.40
CA ARG A 65 -12.92 3.32 1.49
C ARG A 65 -11.97 2.68 0.47
N THR A 66 -12.34 1.50 0.04
CA THR A 66 -11.57 0.73 -0.95
C THR A 66 -12.45 0.30 -2.12
N ASP A 67 -11.81 -0.12 -3.20
CA ASP A 67 -12.48 -0.60 -4.41
C ASP A 67 -13.18 -1.96 -4.22
N ILE A 68 -12.54 -2.90 -3.52
CA ILE A 68 -13.05 -4.27 -3.28
C ILE A 68 -12.72 -4.81 -1.89
N GLY A 69 -12.24 -4.00 -0.99
CA GLY A 69 -11.83 -4.42 0.36
C GLY A 69 -12.67 -3.85 1.49
N GLY A 70 -13.79 -3.20 1.16
CA GLY A 70 -14.71 -2.65 2.15
C GLY A 70 -14.33 -1.28 2.70
N LEU A 71 -14.95 -0.95 3.81
CA LEU A 71 -14.83 0.29 4.56
C LEU A 71 -14.08 0.06 5.87
N TYR A 72 -13.23 1.00 6.22
CA TYR A 72 -12.43 0.98 7.44
C TYR A 72 -12.62 2.26 8.23
N ARG A 73 -12.59 2.14 9.55
CA ARG A 73 -12.57 3.25 10.50
C ARG A 73 -11.27 3.24 11.30
N ARG A 74 -10.78 4.41 11.63
CA ARG A 74 -9.77 4.64 12.64
C ARG A 74 -10.23 5.75 13.56
N LYS A 75 -10.22 5.53 14.87
CA LYS A 75 -10.35 6.56 15.90
C LYS A 75 -8.94 6.98 16.36
N LYS A 76 -8.87 8.11 17.08
CA LYS A 76 -7.61 8.59 17.66
C LYS A 76 -6.96 7.47 18.51
N ASP A 77 -5.67 7.25 18.26
CA ASP A 77 -4.85 6.29 19.00
C ASP A 77 -5.30 4.81 18.94
N THR A 78 -6.13 4.44 17.96
CA THR A 78 -6.53 3.06 17.71
C THR A 78 -5.98 2.52 16.39
N ASP A 79 -5.98 1.20 16.25
CA ASP A 79 -5.77 0.55 14.97
C ASP A 79 -6.96 0.77 14.03
N ARG A 80 -6.78 0.39 12.76
CA ARG A 80 -7.85 0.40 11.77
C ARG A 80 -8.79 -0.77 12.03
N GLU A 81 -10.08 -0.50 11.99
CA GLU A 81 -11.15 -1.48 12.18
C GLU A 81 -11.93 -1.64 10.87
N PRO A 82 -12.11 -2.87 10.35
CA PRO A 82 -12.99 -3.11 9.22
C PRO A 82 -14.44 -2.93 9.66
N LEU A 83 -15.23 -2.28 8.81
CA LEU A 83 -16.65 -1.96 9.10
C LEU A 83 -17.64 -2.76 8.23
N THR A 84 -17.14 -3.53 7.28
CA THR A 84 -17.97 -4.26 6.31
C THR A 84 -17.85 -5.78 6.43
N ASP A 85 -17.22 -6.30 7.50
CA ASP A 85 -17.07 -7.73 7.76
C ASP A 85 -18.39 -8.45 8.09
N PHE A 86 -19.46 -7.70 8.28
CA PHE A 86 -20.81 -8.23 8.44
C PHE A 86 -21.42 -8.74 7.13
N LEU A 87 -20.91 -8.30 5.98
CA LEU A 87 -21.36 -8.74 4.64
C LEU A 87 -20.93 -10.18 4.38
N GLY A 88 -21.87 -11.02 4.02
CA GLY A 88 -21.63 -12.41 3.68
C GLY A 88 -21.00 -12.62 2.30
N ALA A 89 -20.60 -13.84 2.01
CA ALA A 89 -19.99 -14.17 0.72
C ALA A 89 -20.94 -14.00 -0.48
N ASP A 90 -22.24 -14.04 -0.25
CA ASP A 90 -23.31 -13.76 -1.22
C ASP A 90 -23.60 -12.26 -1.39
N GLU A 91 -23.05 -11.44 -0.52
CA GLU A 91 -23.16 -9.98 -0.53
C GLU A 91 -21.87 -9.28 -0.94
N TRP A 92 -20.93 -10.03 -1.52
CA TRP A 92 -19.60 -9.52 -1.90
C TRP A 92 -19.65 -8.29 -2.85
N GLY A 93 -20.73 -8.15 -3.61
CA GLY A 93 -20.93 -6.99 -4.49
C GLY A 93 -20.94 -5.67 -3.75
N TYR A 94 -21.32 -5.63 -2.48
CA TYR A 94 -21.38 -4.41 -1.67
C TYR A 94 -20.05 -4.01 -1.04
N ILE A 95 -19.00 -4.85 -1.09
CA ILE A 95 -17.69 -4.52 -0.52
C ILE A 95 -16.88 -3.50 -1.33
N GLY A 96 -17.29 -3.21 -2.56
CA GLY A 96 -16.81 -2.07 -3.33
C GLY A 96 -17.47 -0.80 -2.80
N ILE A 97 -16.68 0.14 -2.27
CA ILE A 97 -17.23 1.37 -1.71
C ILE A 97 -17.05 2.51 -2.71
N GLU A 98 -18.11 2.80 -3.45
CA GLU A 98 -18.10 3.83 -4.49
C GLU A 98 -18.02 5.25 -3.91
N SER A 99 -18.75 5.49 -2.83
CA SER A 99 -18.72 6.76 -2.13
C SER A 99 -19.01 6.60 -0.64
N MET A 100 -18.62 7.60 0.15
CA MET A 100 -18.92 7.67 1.56
C MET A 100 -19.04 9.11 2.01
N ALA A 101 -19.73 9.33 3.12
CA ALA A 101 -19.85 10.62 3.76
C ALA A 101 -19.98 10.48 5.28
N THR A 102 -19.41 11.42 6.03
CA THR A 102 -19.67 11.59 7.46
C THR A 102 -20.59 12.77 7.68
N ASP A 103 -21.40 12.71 8.74
CA ASP A 103 -22.27 13.83 9.09
C ASP A 103 -21.42 14.96 9.70
N PRO A 104 -21.56 16.22 9.23
CA PRO A 104 -20.77 17.33 9.73
C PRO A 104 -21.22 17.83 11.11
N VAL A 105 -22.35 17.34 11.66
CA VAL A 105 -22.91 17.72 12.95
C VAL A 105 -22.86 16.58 13.95
N GLU A 106 -23.26 15.40 13.51
CA GLU A 106 -23.38 14.16 14.30
C GLU A 106 -22.20 13.23 13.95
N PRO A 107 -21.06 13.25 14.67
CA PRO A 107 -19.85 12.51 14.28
C PRO A 107 -20.02 10.99 14.26
N ASN A 108 -20.98 10.46 15.00
CA ASN A 108 -21.35 9.04 15.02
C ASN A 108 -22.10 8.57 13.77
N ARG A 109 -22.52 9.50 12.91
CA ARG A 109 -23.29 9.20 11.71
C ARG A 109 -22.40 9.10 10.48
N VAL A 110 -22.50 7.98 9.77
CA VAL A 110 -21.71 7.69 8.56
C VAL A 110 -22.58 6.97 7.53
N TYR A 111 -22.30 7.23 6.27
CA TYR A 111 -23.01 6.67 5.13
C TYR A 111 -22.01 6.14 4.13
N PHE A 112 -22.35 5.04 3.44
CA PHE A 112 -21.62 4.63 2.25
C PHE A 112 -22.55 4.06 1.18
N ALA A 113 -22.12 4.16 -0.08
CA ALA A 113 -22.70 3.48 -1.22
C ALA A 113 -21.84 2.27 -1.55
N GLY A 114 -22.37 1.09 -1.34
CA GLY A 114 -21.76 -0.18 -1.70
C GLY A 114 -22.20 -0.62 -3.08
N GLY A 115 -21.27 -1.12 -3.87
CA GLY A 115 -21.45 -1.61 -5.22
C GLY A 115 -20.13 -1.84 -5.91
N THR A 116 -20.07 -2.68 -6.91
CA THR A 116 -18.91 -2.88 -7.77
C THR A 116 -19.38 -3.08 -9.21
N TYR A 117 -18.54 -2.67 -10.16
CA TYR A 117 -18.83 -2.88 -11.59
C TYR A 117 -18.90 -4.36 -12.02
N MET A 118 -18.54 -5.28 -11.14
CA MET A 118 -18.56 -6.73 -11.37
C MET A 118 -19.85 -7.39 -10.85
N SER A 119 -20.72 -6.64 -10.20
CA SER A 119 -21.99 -7.12 -9.65
C SER A 119 -23.09 -6.10 -9.93
N ASP A 120 -24.33 -6.58 -10.09
CA ASP A 120 -25.51 -5.71 -10.19
C ASP A 120 -26.00 -5.23 -8.81
N ASP A 121 -25.33 -5.64 -7.74
CA ASP A 121 -25.67 -5.22 -6.38
C ASP A 121 -25.26 -3.76 -6.14
N ALA A 122 -26.24 -2.96 -5.71
CA ALA A 122 -26.03 -1.58 -5.28
C ALA A 122 -26.96 -1.22 -4.14
N ALA A 123 -26.40 -0.65 -3.08
CA ALA A 123 -27.18 -0.21 -1.93
C ALA A 123 -26.52 0.97 -1.21
N LEU A 124 -27.34 1.74 -0.50
CA LEU A 124 -26.88 2.71 0.48
C LEU A 124 -26.92 2.10 1.87
N PHE A 125 -25.90 2.38 2.64
CA PHE A 125 -25.79 1.97 4.03
C PHE A 125 -25.67 3.20 4.91
N ALA A 126 -26.39 3.22 6.01
CA ALA A 126 -26.35 4.27 7.01
C ALA A 126 -26.12 3.67 8.40
N SER A 127 -25.28 4.33 9.17
CA SER A 127 -24.99 4.02 10.57
C SER A 127 -25.15 5.26 11.43
N ASP A 128 -25.69 5.10 12.63
CA ASP A 128 -25.77 6.13 13.67
C ASP A 128 -24.85 5.83 14.87
N ASP A 129 -23.93 4.87 14.74
CA ASP A 129 -23.05 4.39 15.80
C ASP A 129 -21.59 4.20 15.33
N TYR A 130 -21.10 5.12 14.48
CA TYR A 130 -19.74 5.10 13.90
C TYR A 130 -19.47 3.92 12.96
N GLY A 131 -20.48 3.17 12.51
CA GLY A 131 -20.34 2.01 11.64
C GLY A 131 -20.30 0.67 12.38
N GLU A 132 -20.70 0.64 13.66
CA GLU A 132 -20.85 -0.62 14.40
C GLU A 132 -22.05 -1.44 13.89
N THR A 133 -23.15 -0.74 13.57
CA THR A 133 -24.32 -1.35 12.94
C THR A 133 -24.79 -0.56 11.73
N TRP A 134 -25.44 -1.25 10.78
CA TRP A 134 -25.81 -0.67 9.50
C TRP A 134 -27.27 -0.95 9.15
N THR A 135 -27.92 0.09 8.62
CA THR A 135 -29.23 -0.03 7.95
C THR A 135 -28.98 0.06 6.45
N ARG A 136 -29.43 -0.95 5.69
CA ARG A 136 -29.32 -1.01 4.24
C ARG A 136 -30.59 -0.47 3.57
N PHE A 137 -30.37 0.32 2.51
CA PHE A 137 -31.38 0.83 1.62
C PHE A 137 -31.05 0.39 0.20
N ASP A 138 -31.79 -0.57 -0.32
CA ASP A 138 -31.57 -1.08 -1.66
C ASP A 138 -31.85 0.02 -2.70
N ALA A 139 -30.95 0.14 -3.69
CA ALA A 139 -31.12 1.12 -4.74
C ALA A 139 -32.27 0.70 -5.68
N PRO A 140 -33.17 1.61 -6.05
CA PRO A 140 -34.33 1.30 -6.87
C PRO A 140 -34.03 1.11 -8.37
N PHE A 141 -32.75 1.15 -8.71
CA PHE A 141 -32.25 1.02 -10.08
C PHE A 141 -31.26 -0.14 -10.15
N SER A 142 -31.72 -1.22 -10.65
CA SER A 142 -30.90 -2.36 -11.11
C SER A 142 -30.95 -2.45 -12.63
#